data_2074468dc933a9464fd022afdfa43811
#
_entry.id   2074468dc933a9464fd022afdfa43811
#
_cell.length_a   1.000
_cell.length_b   1.000
_cell.length_c   1.000
_cell.angle_alpha   90.00
_cell.angle_beta   90.00
_cell.angle_gamma   90.00
#
_symmetry.space_group_name_H-M   'P 1'
#
loop_
_entity.id
_entity.type
_entity.pdbx_description
1 polymer ?
#
loop_
_entity_poly.entity_id
_entity_poly.type
_entity_poly.pdbx_seq_one_letter_code
_entity_poly.pdbx_strand_id
1 'polypeptide(L)'
;MKIIYDMSYIRDKGLHVLDDNYFWPVDENKFQNFSKNLYTIYEDLLLASNDDRLISVGFVEISFINLLLQILHCNFVKQYAKKNKVKLYIDDFDEYQNPNWKEIGSYYSNQHFIHNKPIRSIRRYIKYFVFNKQKICFKNFAGKNNKCISVGSASKLRERYINHNNLCCDYYDYPDLFSDTDKRKDNSELIEKFRNDIIDKFFEKIKSQESGFTSDFDFDLAKAAWIERFSGALSLYNSVKIPKKYTKILFTESAKAHHKIIIRSLQDQGLNVYCFHHGNDTALIIQDVLHKHNVSHCQNFIVPSRGVVDVYSKAYKDFKLDRYSKTKYISVSNKEKKQDLPYNSSETLKPRVGMLMGYPYNSS
;
A
#
# COMPACT_ATOMS: atom_id res chain seq x y z
N MET A 1 35.75 -4.20 12.86
CA MET A 1 34.35 -4.50 12.48
C MET A 1 33.67 -3.24 12.03
N LYS A 2 32.84 -3.34 11.02
CA LYS A 2 32.02 -2.23 10.50
C LYS A 2 30.62 -2.73 10.12
N ILE A 3 29.63 -1.86 10.25
CA ILE A 3 28.25 -2.08 9.81
C ILE A 3 27.97 -1.08 8.70
N ILE A 4 27.38 -1.55 7.61
CA ILE A 4 26.97 -0.71 6.49
C ILE A 4 25.44 -0.84 6.40
N TYR A 5 24.75 0.20 6.82
CA TYR A 5 23.27 0.26 6.78
C TYR A 5 22.79 0.80 5.45
N ASP A 6 23.50 1.79 4.90
CA ASP A 6 23.11 2.45 3.68
C ASP A 6 23.67 1.75 2.44
N MET A 7 22.77 1.27 1.59
CA MET A 7 23.11 0.67 0.31
C MET A 7 23.75 1.65 -0.68
N SER A 8 23.53 2.96 -0.51
CA SER A 8 24.18 3.99 -1.33
C SER A 8 25.69 3.97 -1.12
N TYR A 9 26.15 3.71 0.09
CA TYR A 9 27.57 3.56 0.39
C TYR A 9 28.22 2.39 -0.40
N ILE A 10 27.49 1.27 -0.51
CA ILE A 10 27.98 0.11 -1.31
C ILE A 10 27.97 0.46 -2.80
N ARG A 11 26.93 1.14 -3.27
CA ARG A 11 26.83 1.58 -4.67
C ARG A 11 27.99 2.49 -5.06
N ASP A 12 28.33 3.45 -4.19
CA ASP A 12 29.33 4.48 -4.49
C ASP A 12 30.76 3.97 -4.31
N LYS A 13 30.98 3.05 -3.39
CA LYS A 13 32.31 2.50 -3.09
C LYS A 13 32.59 1.15 -3.73
N GLY A 14 31.55 0.42 -4.14
CA GLY A 14 31.65 -0.93 -4.70
C GLY A 14 31.58 -2.06 -3.66
N LEU A 15 31.38 -3.27 -4.14
CA LEU A 15 31.16 -4.46 -3.28
C LEU A 15 32.37 -4.83 -2.38
N HIS A 16 33.57 -4.33 -2.69
CA HIS A 16 34.76 -4.61 -1.87
C HIS A 16 34.65 -4.05 -0.44
N VAL A 17 33.70 -3.13 -0.18
CA VAL A 17 33.44 -2.64 1.19
C VAL A 17 32.80 -3.71 2.08
N LEU A 18 32.25 -4.79 1.50
CA LEU A 18 31.74 -5.96 2.21
C LEU A 18 32.87 -6.99 2.42
N ASP A 19 33.97 -6.53 2.97
CA ASP A 19 35.14 -7.36 3.31
C ASP A 19 34.95 -8.15 4.62
N ASP A 20 35.96 -8.89 5.03
CA ASP A 20 35.95 -9.71 6.27
C ASP A 20 35.64 -8.91 7.56
N ASN A 21 35.74 -7.58 7.51
CA ASN A 21 35.39 -6.72 8.65
C ASN A 21 33.92 -6.30 8.66
N TYR A 22 33.15 -6.64 7.62
CA TYR A 22 31.72 -6.38 7.55
C TYR A 22 30.96 -7.33 8.50
N PHE A 23 30.01 -6.78 9.22
CA PHE A 23 29.14 -7.52 10.12
C PHE A 23 27.73 -6.94 10.10
N TRP A 24 26.73 -7.81 10.08
CA TRP A 24 25.33 -7.42 10.18
C TRP A 24 24.76 -7.86 11.54
N PRO A 25 24.27 -6.93 12.38
CA PRO A 25 23.90 -7.22 13.77
C PRO A 25 22.49 -7.78 13.94
N VAL A 26 21.65 -7.71 12.90
CA VAL A 26 20.25 -8.11 13.01
C VAL A 26 20.13 -9.60 12.70
N ASP A 27 19.52 -10.35 13.64
CA ASP A 27 19.04 -11.71 13.37
C ASP A 27 17.74 -11.61 12.58
N GLU A 28 17.79 -11.97 11.31
CA GLU A 28 16.67 -11.85 10.39
C GLU A 28 15.44 -12.64 10.87
N ASN A 29 15.63 -13.84 11.39
CA ASN A 29 14.51 -14.66 11.90
C ASN A 29 13.84 -14.01 13.11
N LYS A 30 14.63 -13.45 14.04
CA LYS A 30 14.08 -12.72 15.18
C LYS A 30 13.32 -11.47 14.73
N PHE A 31 13.87 -10.73 13.78
CA PHE A 31 13.20 -9.54 13.27
C PHE A 31 11.92 -9.86 12.50
N GLN A 32 11.90 -10.92 11.70
CA GLN A 32 10.68 -11.38 11.01
C GLN A 32 9.61 -11.83 12.00
N ASN A 33 9.98 -12.58 13.05
CA ASN A 33 9.04 -12.99 14.08
C ASN A 33 8.49 -11.78 14.86
N PHE A 34 9.34 -10.83 15.19
CA PHE A 34 8.93 -9.57 15.81
C PHE A 34 7.95 -8.81 14.90
N SER A 35 8.26 -8.68 13.62
CA SER A 35 7.41 -8.02 12.62
C SER A 35 6.03 -8.69 12.54
N LYS A 36 5.99 -10.00 12.39
CA LYS A 36 4.73 -10.77 12.35
C LYS A 36 3.88 -10.54 13.60
N ASN A 37 4.54 -10.48 14.75
CA ASN A 37 3.85 -10.25 16.02
C ASN A 37 3.23 -8.85 16.09
N LEU A 38 3.92 -7.80 15.63
CA LEU A 38 3.37 -6.45 15.57
C LEU A 38 2.08 -6.39 14.73
N TYR A 39 2.10 -7.00 13.56
CA TYR A 39 0.90 -7.07 12.70
C TYR A 39 -0.23 -7.82 13.40
N THR A 40 0.06 -8.97 14.00
CA THR A 40 -0.95 -9.77 14.70
C THR A 40 -1.58 -9.00 15.87
N ILE A 41 -0.77 -8.34 16.69
CA ILE A 41 -1.27 -7.52 17.80
C ILE A 41 -2.21 -6.43 17.28
N TYR A 42 -1.80 -5.72 16.24
CA TYR A 42 -2.62 -4.64 15.67
C TYR A 42 -3.92 -5.14 15.08
N GLU A 43 -3.88 -6.22 14.30
CA GLU A 43 -5.08 -6.85 13.74
C GLU A 43 -6.06 -7.30 14.82
N ASP A 44 -5.56 -7.95 15.88
CA ASP A 44 -6.40 -8.43 16.98
C ASP A 44 -7.06 -7.26 17.74
N LEU A 45 -6.35 -6.17 17.95
CA LEU A 45 -6.90 -4.95 18.57
C LEU A 45 -7.97 -4.30 17.70
N LEU A 46 -7.72 -4.17 16.39
CA LEU A 46 -8.72 -3.65 15.46
C LEU A 46 -9.99 -4.51 15.46
N LEU A 47 -9.85 -5.82 15.40
CA LEU A 47 -10.98 -6.74 15.40
C LEU A 47 -11.77 -6.69 16.72
N ALA A 48 -11.07 -6.53 17.85
CA ALA A 48 -11.70 -6.40 19.17
C ALA A 48 -12.49 -5.12 19.35
N SER A 49 -12.21 -4.07 18.56
CA SER A 49 -12.92 -2.79 18.65
C SER A 49 -14.40 -2.89 18.28
N ASN A 50 -14.79 -3.90 17.48
CA ASN A 50 -16.16 -4.11 16.96
C ASN A 50 -16.79 -2.85 16.30
N ASP A 51 -15.96 -1.99 15.72
CA ASP A 51 -16.37 -0.77 15.06
C ASP A 51 -15.96 -0.80 13.60
N ASP A 52 -16.92 -0.99 12.69
CA ASP A 52 -16.67 -1.18 11.27
C ASP A 52 -15.91 -0.02 10.63
N ARG A 53 -16.20 1.21 11.07
CA ARG A 53 -15.52 2.40 10.54
C ARG A 53 -14.08 2.50 11.03
N LEU A 54 -13.84 2.21 12.31
CA LEU A 54 -12.51 2.16 12.90
C LEU A 54 -11.69 1.04 12.24
N ILE A 55 -12.30 -0.12 12.03
CA ILE A 55 -11.66 -1.24 11.33
C ILE A 55 -11.34 -0.86 9.88
N SER A 56 -12.29 -0.21 9.18
CA SER A 56 -12.11 0.18 7.78
C SER A 56 -10.93 1.12 7.56
N VAL A 57 -10.83 2.17 8.38
CA VAL A 57 -9.76 3.16 8.29
C VAL A 57 -8.46 2.62 8.92
N GLY A 58 -8.56 2.00 10.09
CA GLY A 58 -7.42 1.40 10.80
C GLY A 58 -6.72 0.31 10.00
N PHE A 59 -7.45 -0.46 9.17
CA PHE A 59 -6.86 -1.44 8.27
C PHE A 59 -5.84 -0.81 7.32
N VAL A 60 -6.09 0.40 6.83
CA VAL A 60 -5.14 1.09 5.95
C VAL A 60 -3.92 1.59 6.73
N GLU A 61 -4.10 1.92 8.01
CA GLU A 61 -3.03 2.39 8.90
C GLU A 61 -2.00 1.31 9.29
N ILE A 62 -2.21 0.08 8.90
CA ILE A 62 -1.16 -0.95 8.88
C ILE A 62 0.12 -0.47 8.17
N SER A 63 -0.01 0.43 7.21
CA SER A 63 1.14 1.07 6.56
C SER A 63 2.06 1.81 7.53
N PHE A 64 1.54 2.29 8.67
CA PHE A 64 2.35 2.90 9.72
C PHE A 64 3.23 1.87 10.44
N ILE A 65 2.76 0.63 10.60
CA ILE A 65 3.57 -0.45 11.20
C ILE A 65 4.79 -0.74 10.34
N ASN A 66 4.65 -0.69 8.99
CA ASN A 66 5.80 -0.84 8.09
C ASN A 66 6.86 0.22 8.33
N LEU A 67 6.43 1.47 8.44
CA LEU A 67 7.32 2.58 8.74
C LEU A 67 7.96 2.43 10.13
N LEU A 68 7.15 2.09 11.14
CA LEU A 68 7.62 1.86 12.51
C LEU A 68 8.67 0.75 12.56
N LEU A 69 8.46 -0.37 11.84
CA LEU A 69 9.41 -1.47 11.76
C LEU A 69 10.75 -1.03 11.18
N GLN A 70 10.76 -0.21 10.14
CA GLN A 70 11.99 0.31 9.55
C GLN A 70 12.74 1.24 10.52
N ILE A 71 12.01 2.10 11.23
CA ILE A 71 12.59 2.97 12.26
C ILE A 71 13.17 2.16 13.43
N LEU A 72 12.44 1.15 13.92
CA LEU A 72 12.90 0.27 14.99
C LEU A 72 14.13 -0.54 14.58
N HIS A 73 14.15 -1.03 13.35
CA HIS A 73 15.29 -1.74 12.78
C HIS A 73 16.54 -0.83 12.72
N CYS A 74 16.38 0.39 12.19
CA CYS A 74 17.44 1.37 12.15
C CYS A 74 17.96 1.72 13.56
N ASN A 75 17.04 1.98 14.49
CA ASN A 75 17.39 2.27 15.89
C ASN A 75 18.18 1.13 16.53
N PHE A 76 17.75 -0.12 16.36
CA PHE A 76 18.47 -1.29 16.86
C PHE A 76 19.91 -1.34 16.35
N VAL A 77 20.13 -1.14 15.04
CA VAL A 77 21.47 -1.15 14.45
C VAL A 77 22.35 -0.02 15.01
N LYS A 78 21.78 1.18 15.19
CA LYS A 78 22.49 2.32 15.83
C LYS A 78 22.89 2.01 17.28
N GLN A 79 21.97 1.48 18.07
CA GLN A 79 22.24 1.11 19.46
C GLN A 79 23.29 0.00 19.57
N TYR A 80 23.21 -0.99 18.70
CA TYR A 80 24.21 -2.06 18.62
C TYR A 80 25.60 -1.49 18.31
N ALA A 81 25.70 -0.64 17.27
CA ALA A 81 26.96 -0.01 16.88
C ALA A 81 27.58 0.82 18.02
N LYS A 82 26.76 1.63 18.69
CA LYS A 82 27.16 2.44 19.84
C LYS A 82 27.67 1.58 21.00
N LYS A 83 26.90 0.57 21.41
CA LYS A 83 27.21 -0.32 22.53
C LYS A 83 28.52 -1.09 22.31
N ASN A 84 28.74 -1.57 21.11
CA ASN A 84 29.89 -2.40 20.76
C ASN A 84 31.07 -1.61 20.17
N LYS A 85 30.95 -0.27 20.09
CA LYS A 85 31.96 0.62 19.50
C LYS A 85 32.35 0.22 18.06
N VAL A 86 31.37 -0.22 17.28
CA VAL A 86 31.54 -0.62 15.88
C VAL A 86 31.25 0.59 15.00
N LYS A 87 32.06 0.76 13.93
CA LYS A 87 31.85 1.84 12.97
C LYS A 87 30.58 1.58 12.15
N LEU A 88 29.65 2.52 12.17
CA LEU A 88 28.40 2.48 11.41
C LEU A 88 28.47 3.46 10.23
N TYR A 89 28.14 2.96 9.04
CA TYR A 89 27.96 3.76 7.83
C TYR A 89 26.47 3.84 7.53
N ILE A 90 25.89 5.00 7.75
CA ILE A 90 24.48 5.33 7.51
C ILE A 90 24.44 6.76 6.97
N ASP A 91 23.52 7.03 6.06
CA ASP A 91 23.31 8.37 5.50
C ASP A 91 22.67 9.27 6.60
N ASP A 92 23.24 10.45 6.82
CA ASP A 92 22.70 11.43 7.77
C ASP A 92 21.29 11.91 7.41
N PHE A 93 20.90 11.78 6.14
CA PHE A 93 19.58 12.12 5.61
C PHE A 93 18.61 10.94 5.61
N ASP A 94 18.99 9.77 6.14
CA ASP A 94 18.10 8.62 6.23
C ASP A 94 16.89 8.95 7.11
N GLU A 95 15.70 8.86 6.52
CA GLU A 95 14.42 9.20 7.17
C GLU A 95 14.07 8.27 8.35
N TYR A 96 14.63 7.06 8.37
CA TYR A 96 14.42 6.11 9.46
C TYR A 96 15.37 6.35 10.63
N GLN A 97 16.50 7.01 10.37
CA GLN A 97 17.43 7.40 11.40
C GLN A 97 16.92 8.56 12.26
N ASN A 98 16.30 9.55 11.60
CA ASN A 98 15.80 10.78 12.22
C ASN A 98 14.37 11.05 11.71
N PRO A 99 13.37 10.26 12.13
CA PRO A 99 12.02 10.36 11.59
C PRO A 99 11.42 11.74 11.89
N ASN A 100 10.90 12.37 10.84
CA ASN A 100 10.13 13.60 10.99
C ASN A 100 8.69 13.26 11.42
N TRP A 101 8.48 13.06 12.72
CA TRP A 101 7.19 12.67 13.28
C TRP A 101 6.05 13.61 12.93
N LYS A 102 6.33 14.91 12.76
CA LYS A 102 5.33 15.89 12.34
C LYS A 102 4.88 15.65 10.90
N GLU A 103 5.80 15.36 10.00
CA GLU A 103 5.47 15.05 8.60
C GLU A 103 4.75 13.71 8.48
N ILE A 104 5.20 12.71 9.25
CA ILE A 104 4.56 11.40 9.33
C ILE A 104 3.12 11.54 9.83
N GLY A 105 2.87 12.32 10.87
CA GLY A 105 1.53 12.58 11.40
C GLY A 105 0.64 13.31 10.41
N SER A 106 1.15 14.34 9.75
CA SER A 106 0.40 15.15 8.80
C SER A 106 0.30 14.53 7.38
N TYR A 107 0.70 13.27 7.19
CA TYR A 107 0.76 12.61 5.88
C TYR A 107 -0.49 12.80 5.01
N TYR A 108 -1.69 12.60 5.55
CA TYR A 108 -2.94 12.75 4.78
C TYR A 108 -3.33 14.20 4.59
N SER A 109 -3.04 15.07 5.54
CA SER A 109 -3.35 16.50 5.49
C SER A 109 -2.52 17.24 4.43
N ASN A 110 -1.34 16.74 4.12
CA ASN A 110 -0.40 17.33 3.15
C ASN A 110 -0.62 16.85 1.71
N GLN A 111 -1.68 16.06 1.42
CA GLN A 111 -1.92 15.58 0.07
C GLN A 111 -2.43 16.69 -0.86
N HIS A 112 -1.57 17.19 -1.73
CA HIS A 112 -1.85 18.31 -2.62
C HIS A 112 -3.08 18.15 -3.52
N PHE A 113 -3.45 16.92 -3.89
CA PHE A 113 -4.60 16.69 -4.76
C PHE A 113 -5.95 17.03 -4.09
N ILE A 114 -6.02 17.03 -2.74
CA ILE A 114 -7.22 17.39 -1.99
C ILE A 114 -7.57 18.88 -2.19
N HIS A 115 -6.55 19.72 -2.38
CA HIS A 115 -6.67 21.16 -2.53
C HIS A 115 -6.72 21.62 -3.98
N ASN A 116 -6.52 20.73 -4.95
CA ASN A 116 -6.55 21.06 -6.36
C ASN A 116 -7.98 21.15 -6.87
N LYS A 117 -8.30 22.23 -7.59
CA LYS A 117 -9.59 22.36 -8.25
C LYS A 117 -9.76 21.30 -9.34
N PRO A 118 -10.96 20.67 -9.46
CA PRO A 118 -11.24 19.72 -10.52
C PRO A 118 -10.92 20.29 -11.90
N ILE A 119 -10.27 19.49 -12.73
CA ILE A 119 -9.99 19.90 -14.13
C ILE A 119 -11.32 19.98 -14.86
N ARG A 120 -11.61 21.11 -15.51
CA ARG A 120 -12.83 21.28 -16.30
C ARG A 120 -12.96 20.14 -17.34
N SER A 121 -14.16 19.65 -17.54
CA SER A 121 -14.48 18.44 -18.32
C SER A 121 -13.77 18.34 -19.67
N ILE A 122 -13.67 19.45 -20.42
CA ILE A 122 -13.01 19.48 -21.75
C ILE A 122 -11.51 19.16 -21.64
N ARG A 123 -10.79 19.77 -20.68
CA ARG A 123 -9.35 19.47 -20.45
C ARG A 123 -9.14 18.04 -19.99
N ARG A 124 -10.09 17.47 -19.22
CA ARG A 124 -10.08 16.08 -18.80
C ARG A 124 -10.18 15.14 -20.02
N TYR A 125 -11.10 15.39 -20.93
CA TYR A 125 -11.23 14.61 -22.18
C TYR A 125 -9.96 14.69 -23.02
N ILE A 126 -9.38 15.88 -23.22
CA ILE A 126 -8.12 16.05 -23.93
C ILE A 126 -7.00 15.24 -23.27
N LYS A 127 -6.85 15.34 -21.95
CA LYS A 127 -5.83 14.58 -21.19
C LYS A 127 -5.98 13.07 -21.42
N TYR A 128 -7.18 12.52 -21.33
CA TYR A 128 -7.39 11.09 -21.45
C TYR A 128 -7.31 10.58 -22.89
N PHE A 129 -7.81 11.30 -23.86
CA PHE A 129 -7.82 10.85 -25.25
C PHE A 129 -6.53 11.16 -26.01
N VAL A 130 -5.93 12.32 -25.79
CA VAL A 130 -4.72 12.73 -26.51
C VAL A 130 -3.47 12.14 -25.84
N PHE A 131 -3.32 12.36 -24.54
CA PHE A 131 -2.11 11.95 -23.81
C PHE A 131 -2.10 10.46 -23.43
N ASN A 132 -3.24 9.91 -23.03
CA ASN A 132 -3.32 8.53 -22.56
C ASN A 132 -3.69 7.53 -23.66
N LYS A 133 -3.87 7.98 -24.92
CA LYS A 133 -4.23 7.14 -26.09
C LYS A 133 -5.43 6.21 -25.83
N GLN A 134 -6.38 6.64 -25.02
CA GLN A 134 -7.56 5.85 -24.70
C GLN A 134 -8.52 5.86 -25.87
N LYS A 135 -9.12 4.70 -26.19
CA LYS A 135 -10.12 4.61 -27.25
C LYS A 135 -11.37 5.38 -26.85
N ILE A 136 -11.77 6.31 -27.72
CA ILE A 136 -13.03 7.03 -27.58
C ILE A 136 -14.17 6.03 -27.72
N CYS A 137 -14.90 5.78 -26.65
CA CYS A 137 -16.16 5.07 -26.75
C CYS A 137 -17.24 6.10 -27.07
N PHE A 138 -17.73 6.12 -28.32
CA PHE A 138 -18.80 7.06 -28.74
C PHE A 138 -20.05 6.94 -27.88
N LYS A 139 -20.29 5.79 -27.25
CA LYS A 139 -21.36 5.58 -26.26
C LYS A 139 -21.18 6.46 -25.01
N ASN A 140 -19.96 6.92 -24.70
CA ASN A 140 -19.72 7.85 -23.59
C ASN A 140 -20.32 9.25 -23.83
N PHE A 141 -20.46 9.67 -25.10
CA PHE A 141 -21.11 10.92 -25.44
C PHE A 141 -22.64 10.84 -25.36
N ALA A 142 -23.21 9.65 -25.46
CA ALA A 142 -24.65 9.42 -25.25
C ALA A 142 -25.07 9.46 -23.77
N GLY A 143 -24.16 9.64 -22.86
CA GLY A 143 -24.13 10.21 -21.49
C GLY A 143 -25.12 9.73 -20.46
N LYS A 144 -26.19 9.05 -20.80
CA LYS A 144 -27.28 8.79 -19.84
C LYS A 144 -27.14 7.53 -18.99
N ASN A 145 -26.22 6.60 -19.32
CA ASN A 145 -26.18 5.28 -18.67
C ASN A 145 -24.80 4.79 -18.17
N ASN A 146 -23.78 5.66 -18.12
CA ASN A 146 -22.50 5.24 -17.58
C ASN A 146 -22.59 5.07 -16.06
N LYS A 147 -22.61 3.81 -15.61
CA LYS A 147 -22.59 3.46 -14.18
C LYS A 147 -21.18 3.18 -13.67
N CYS A 148 -20.16 3.44 -14.49
CA CYS A 148 -18.77 3.15 -14.20
C CYS A 148 -17.91 4.42 -14.24
N ILE A 149 -17.04 4.58 -13.27
CA ILE A 149 -15.98 5.59 -13.25
C ILE A 149 -14.62 4.91 -13.35
N SER A 150 -13.70 5.52 -14.08
CA SER A 150 -12.29 5.16 -14.13
C SER A 150 -11.45 6.27 -13.50
N VAL A 151 -10.68 5.94 -12.48
CA VAL A 151 -9.87 6.90 -11.69
C VAL A 151 -8.38 6.60 -11.88
N GLY A 152 -7.58 7.66 -11.95
CA GLY A 152 -6.13 7.57 -12.06
C GLY A 152 -5.61 7.33 -13.47
N SER A 153 -4.29 7.16 -13.60
CA SER A 153 -3.61 7.02 -14.89
C SER A 153 -4.04 5.76 -15.66
N ALA A 154 -3.92 5.81 -16.98
CA ALA A 154 -4.23 4.65 -17.83
C ALA A 154 -3.25 3.49 -17.56
N SER A 155 -3.76 2.27 -17.47
CA SER A 155 -2.93 1.07 -17.46
C SER A 155 -3.40 0.08 -18.54
N LYS A 156 -2.46 -0.66 -19.12
CA LYS A 156 -2.78 -1.68 -20.14
C LYS A 156 -3.76 -2.72 -19.61
N LEU A 157 -3.64 -3.09 -18.34
CA LEU A 157 -4.51 -4.09 -17.72
C LEU A 157 -5.93 -3.57 -17.54
N ARG A 158 -6.09 -2.32 -17.08
CA ARG A 158 -7.41 -1.68 -16.96
C ARG A 158 -8.10 -1.55 -18.32
N GLU A 159 -7.39 -1.09 -19.34
CA GLU A 159 -7.94 -0.93 -20.68
C GLU A 159 -8.39 -2.28 -21.28
N ARG A 160 -7.61 -3.35 -21.06
CA ARG A 160 -8.03 -4.70 -21.43
C ARG A 160 -9.32 -5.12 -20.72
N TYR A 161 -9.42 -4.83 -19.42
CA TYR A 161 -10.60 -5.15 -18.62
C TYR A 161 -11.83 -4.37 -19.11
N ILE A 162 -11.70 -3.07 -19.39
CA ILE A 162 -12.77 -2.22 -19.95
C ILE A 162 -13.25 -2.78 -21.28
N ASN A 163 -12.34 -3.08 -22.20
CA ASN A 163 -12.67 -3.59 -23.52
C ASN A 163 -13.31 -4.99 -23.46
N HIS A 164 -12.78 -5.89 -22.64
CA HIS A 164 -13.29 -7.25 -22.50
C HIS A 164 -14.72 -7.29 -21.93
N ASN A 165 -15.02 -6.38 -21.02
CA ASN A 165 -16.33 -6.30 -20.36
C ASN A 165 -17.28 -5.29 -21.02
N ASN A 166 -16.91 -4.71 -22.17
CA ASN A 166 -17.70 -3.68 -22.88
C ASN A 166 -18.17 -2.54 -21.96
N LEU A 167 -17.29 -2.07 -21.05
CA LEU A 167 -17.64 -1.04 -20.08
C LEU A 167 -17.55 0.34 -20.74
N CYS A 168 -18.54 1.18 -20.44
CA CYS A 168 -18.49 2.62 -20.69
C CYS A 168 -18.20 3.32 -19.37
N CYS A 169 -17.08 4.05 -19.31
CA CYS A 169 -16.60 4.70 -18.10
C CYS A 169 -16.51 6.21 -18.28
N ASP A 170 -16.93 6.96 -17.26
CA ASP A 170 -16.53 8.35 -17.11
C ASP A 170 -15.14 8.39 -16.47
N TYR A 171 -14.29 9.33 -16.89
CA TYR A 171 -12.92 9.43 -16.37
C TYR A 171 -12.83 10.54 -15.32
N TYR A 172 -12.30 10.19 -14.14
CA TYR A 172 -12.13 11.08 -13.00
C TYR A 172 -10.64 11.17 -12.62
N ASP A 173 -10.19 12.34 -12.28
CA ASP A 173 -8.95 12.55 -11.52
C ASP A 173 -9.26 12.50 -10.01
N TYR A 174 -8.23 12.36 -9.18
CA TYR A 174 -8.39 12.33 -7.72
C TYR A 174 -9.17 13.53 -7.17
N PRO A 175 -8.90 14.80 -7.58
CA PRO A 175 -9.67 15.95 -7.09
C PRO A 175 -11.17 15.86 -7.34
N ASP A 176 -11.58 15.11 -8.38
CA ASP A 176 -13.01 14.97 -8.71
C ASP A 176 -13.78 14.07 -7.73
N LEU A 177 -13.06 13.33 -6.88
CA LEU A 177 -13.64 12.44 -5.88
C LEU A 177 -14.03 13.18 -4.58
N PHE A 178 -13.68 14.45 -4.47
CA PHE A 178 -13.92 15.24 -3.26
C PHE A 178 -14.98 16.30 -3.50
N SER A 179 -15.80 16.56 -2.47
CA SER A 179 -16.80 17.63 -2.53
C SER A 179 -16.28 18.87 -1.82
N ASP A 180 -16.61 20.05 -2.38
CA ASP A 180 -16.32 21.35 -1.78
C ASP A 180 -17.05 21.62 -0.45
N THR A 181 -18.00 20.78 -0.08
CA THR A 181 -18.77 20.94 1.14
C THR A 181 -18.07 20.28 2.32
N ASP A 182 -17.13 20.99 2.88
CA ASP A 182 -16.37 20.62 4.08
C ASP A 182 -17.24 20.82 5.35
N LYS A 183 -18.28 20.01 5.52
CA LYS A 183 -18.84 19.78 6.85
C LYS A 183 -17.96 18.74 7.51
N ARG A 184 -16.93 19.21 8.22
CA ARG A 184 -16.10 18.36 9.08
C ARG A 184 -17.02 17.64 10.04
N LYS A 185 -17.23 16.35 9.79
CA LYS A 185 -17.87 15.50 10.80
C LYS A 185 -16.95 15.52 12.02
N ASP A 186 -17.54 15.71 13.17
CA ASP A 186 -16.81 15.50 14.41
C ASP A 186 -16.37 14.03 14.47
N ASN A 187 -15.08 13.81 14.55
CA ASN A 187 -14.46 12.48 14.62
C ASN A 187 -13.81 12.25 15.99
N SER A 188 -14.00 13.15 16.95
CA SER A 188 -13.30 13.15 18.25
C SER A 188 -13.47 11.82 18.99
N GLU A 189 -14.68 11.28 19.04
CA GLU A 189 -14.98 10.00 19.68
C GLU A 189 -14.22 8.84 19.04
N LEU A 190 -14.17 8.78 17.71
CA LEU A 190 -13.50 7.70 17.00
C LEU A 190 -11.98 7.80 17.11
N ILE A 191 -11.44 9.03 17.14
CA ILE A 191 -10.01 9.27 17.37
C ILE A 191 -9.63 8.85 18.80
N GLU A 192 -10.48 9.18 19.79
CA GLU A 192 -10.24 8.79 21.17
C GLU A 192 -10.31 7.27 21.35
N LYS A 193 -11.29 6.63 20.72
CA LYS A 193 -11.40 5.16 20.70
C LYS A 193 -10.17 4.52 20.02
N PHE A 194 -9.69 5.06 18.90
CA PHE A 194 -8.46 4.59 18.26
C PHE A 194 -7.25 4.72 19.18
N ARG A 195 -7.11 5.87 19.88
CA ARG A 195 -6.05 6.09 20.86
C ARG A 195 -6.09 5.03 21.96
N ASN A 196 -7.22 4.92 22.68
CA ASN A 196 -7.32 4.14 23.90
C ASN A 196 -7.37 2.62 23.64
N ASP A 197 -8.13 2.21 22.64
CA ASP A 197 -8.38 0.79 22.38
C ASP A 197 -7.34 0.15 21.47
N ILE A 198 -6.69 0.93 20.62
CA ILE A 198 -5.72 0.41 19.66
C ILE A 198 -4.31 0.86 20.00
N ILE A 199 -4.03 2.17 19.97
CA ILE A 199 -2.65 2.66 20.01
C ILE A 199 -2.00 2.44 21.36
N ASP A 200 -2.66 2.80 22.45
CA ASP A 200 -2.07 2.64 23.77
C ASP A 200 -1.83 1.16 24.11
N LYS A 201 -2.81 0.31 23.85
CA LYS A 201 -2.68 -1.14 24.06
C LYS A 201 -1.63 -1.78 23.14
N PHE A 202 -1.52 -1.30 21.90
CA PHE A 202 -0.51 -1.78 20.95
C PHE A 202 0.90 -1.48 21.47
N PHE A 203 1.17 -0.24 21.86
CA PHE A 203 2.49 0.14 22.36
C PHE A 203 2.83 -0.47 23.72
N GLU A 204 1.84 -0.68 24.59
CA GLU A 204 2.03 -1.43 25.84
C GLU A 204 2.48 -2.87 25.55
N LYS A 205 1.79 -3.56 24.65
CA LYS A 205 2.16 -4.93 24.27
C LYS A 205 3.54 -5.01 23.61
N ILE A 206 3.94 -4.00 22.82
CA ILE A 206 5.27 -3.96 22.22
C ILE A 206 6.35 -3.72 23.26
N LYS A 207 6.14 -2.79 24.20
CA LYS A 207 7.09 -2.52 25.29
C LYS A 207 7.38 -3.76 26.14
N SER A 208 6.37 -4.62 26.32
CA SER A 208 6.54 -5.85 27.11
C SER A 208 7.31 -6.97 26.39
N GLN A 209 7.66 -6.79 25.11
CA GLN A 209 8.40 -7.80 24.36
C GLN A 209 9.90 -7.69 24.57
N GLU A 210 10.54 -8.76 25.00
CA GLU A 210 11.99 -8.86 25.19
C GLU A 210 12.75 -9.01 23.86
N SER A 211 12.39 -8.24 22.82
CA SER A 211 12.99 -8.42 21.49
C SER A 211 14.32 -7.68 21.30
N GLY A 212 14.60 -6.70 22.15
CA GLY A 212 15.73 -5.78 22.02
C GLY A 212 15.55 -4.70 20.92
N PHE A 213 14.56 -4.85 20.02
CA PHE A 213 14.32 -3.88 18.94
C PHE A 213 13.67 -2.58 19.41
N THR A 214 13.11 -2.57 20.62
CA THR A 214 12.38 -1.44 21.21
C THR A 214 13.22 -0.64 22.24
N SER A 215 14.47 -1.02 22.44
CA SER A 215 15.36 -0.36 23.40
C SER A 215 15.59 1.09 23.02
N ASP A 216 15.48 2.00 23.99
CA ASP A 216 15.71 3.44 23.83
C ASP A 216 14.89 4.12 22.72
N PHE A 217 13.72 3.58 22.41
CA PHE A 217 12.81 4.16 21.43
C PHE A 217 11.78 5.09 22.09
N ASP A 218 11.60 6.30 21.51
CA ASP A 218 10.61 7.26 21.98
C ASP A 218 9.22 6.91 21.42
N PHE A 219 8.45 6.16 22.20
CA PHE A 219 7.11 5.73 21.84
C PHE A 219 6.10 6.87 21.83
N ASP A 220 6.29 7.93 22.60
CA ASP A 220 5.29 8.98 22.76
C ASP A 220 5.19 9.82 21.50
N LEU A 221 6.32 10.10 20.83
CA LEU A 221 6.33 10.75 19.54
C LEU A 221 5.66 9.89 18.44
N ALA A 222 5.96 8.59 18.43
CA ALA A 222 5.34 7.67 17.48
C ALA A 222 3.82 7.55 17.67
N LYS A 223 3.35 7.47 18.93
CA LYS A 223 1.93 7.49 19.29
C LYS A 223 1.25 8.76 18.80
N ALA A 224 1.79 9.93 19.12
CA ALA A 224 1.24 11.21 18.74
C ALA A 224 1.12 11.33 17.21
N ALA A 225 2.17 10.96 16.47
CA ALA A 225 2.17 10.98 15.02
C ALA A 225 1.13 10.01 14.42
N TRP A 226 0.97 8.81 15.00
CA TRP A 226 -0.02 7.85 14.49
C TRP A 226 -1.46 8.32 14.72
N ILE A 227 -1.75 8.90 15.88
CA ILE A 227 -3.07 9.45 16.18
C ILE A 227 -3.41 10.63 15.24
N GLU A 228 -2.46 11.54 15.02
CA GLU A 228 -2.62 12.64 14.06
C GLU A 228 -2.86 12.12 12.64
N ARG A 229 -2.07 11.15 12.20
CA ARG A 229 -2.19 10.50 10.91
C ARG A 229 -3.57 9.84 10.75
N PHE A 230 -4.06 9.11 11.76
CA PHE A 230 -5.39 8.51 11.74
C PHE A 230 -6.50 9.57 11.65
N SER A 231 -6.36 10.69 12.35
CA SER A 231 -7.27 11.83 12.24
C SER A 231 -7.34 12.37 10.80
N GLY A 232 -6.19 12.52 10.15
CA GLY A 232 -6.09 12.90 8.74
C GLY A 232 -6.74 11.87 7.81
N ALA A 233 -6.52 10.57 8.07
CA ALA A 233 -7.14 9.47 7.33
C ALA A 233 -8.68 9.50 7.42
N LEU A 234 -9.24 9.74 8.61
CA LEU A 234 -10.67 9.90 8.83
C LEU A 234 -11.24 11.11 8.09
N SER A 235 -10.52 12.22 8.10
CA SER A 235 -10.90 13.43 7.36
C SER A 235 -10.96 13.15 5.86
N LEU A 236 -9.94 12.49 5.33
CA LEU A 236 -9.88 12.06 3.92
C LEU A 236 -11.02 11.09 3.59
N TYR A 237 -11.24 10.06 4.43
CA TYR A 237 -12.30 9.08 4.27
C TYR A 237 -13.69 9.73 4.16
N ASN A 238 -13.98 10.72 5.00
CA ASN A 238 -15.26 11.42 5.04
C ASN A 238 -15.46 12.40 3.88
N SER A 239 -14.38 12.90 3.29
CA SER A 239 -14.43 13.88 2.20
C SER A 239 -14.72 13.26 0.83
N VAL A 240 -14.55 11.93 0.69
CA VAL A 240 -14.78 11.23 -0.57
C VAL A 240 -16.26 11.15 -0.89
N LYS A 241 -16.65 11.65 -2.07
CA LYS A 241 -18.05 11.62 -2.54
C LYS A 241 -18.12 11.39 -4.04
N ILE A 242 -19.08 10.55 -4.41
CA ILE A 242 -19.37 10.26 -5.81
C ILE A 242 -20.87 10.38 -6.07
N PRO A 243 -21.27 10.89 -7.25
CA PRO A 243 -22.68 10.93 -7.63
C PRO A 243 -23.32 9.54 -7.58
N LYS A 244 -24.53 9.44 -7.00
CA LYS A 244 -25.26 8.17 -6.78
C LYS A 244 -25.56 7.35 -8.03
N LYS A 245 -25.43 7.93 -9.23
CA LYS A 245 -25.64 7.19 -10.50
C LYS A 245 -24.59 6.10 -10.75
N TYR A 246 -23.42 6.20 -10.13
CA TYR A 246 -22.33 5.24 -10.31
C TYR A 246 -22.44 4.08 -9.34
N THR A 247 -22.13 2.90 -9.83
CA THR A 247 -22.16 1.65 -9.03
C THR A 247 -20.82 0.91 -9.09
N LYS A 248 -19.92 1.29 -10.01
CA LYS A 248 -18.63 0.63 -10.24
C LYS A 248 -17.52 1.65 -10.40
N ILE A 249 -16.38 1.38 -9.81
CA ILE A 249 -15.17 2.19 -9.93
C ILE A 249 -13.98 1.32 -10.30
N LEU A 250 -13.21 1.79 -11.28
CA LEU A 250 -11.97 1.20 -11.73
C LEU A 250 -10.82 2.10 -11.26
N PHE A 251 -10.05 1.63 -10.29
CA PHE A 251 -9.03 2.40 -9.60
C PHE A 251 -7.63 1.87 -9.96
N THR A 252 -6.83 2.65 -10.69
CA THR A 252 -5.56 2.14 -11.23
C THR A 252 -4.45 2.14 -10.19
N GLU A 253 -4.38 3.16 -9.34
CA GLU A 253 -3.30 3.35 -8.39
C GLU A 253 -3.78 3.01 -6.98
N SER A 254 -3.24 1.95 -6.38
CA SER A 254 -3.65 1.48 -5.06
C SER A 254 -2.49 1.33 -4.07
N ALA A 255 -1.26 1.68 -4.48
CA ALA A 255 -0.08 1.45 -3.65
C ALA A 255 -0.01 2.38 -2.42
N LYS A 256 -0.35 3.65 -2.59
CA LYS A 256 -0.21 4.66 -1.51
C LYS A 256 -1.35 4.56 -0.49
N ALA A 257 -1.06 4.86 0.78
CA ALA A 257 -2.04 4.77 1.86
C ALA A 257 -3.29 5.65 1.62
N HIS A 258 -3.14 6.87 1.11
CA HIS A 258 -4.28 7.73 0.78
C HIS A 258 -5.18 7.15 -0.32
N HIS A 259 -4.63 6.42 -1.31
CA HIS A 259 -5.44 5.70 -2.29
C HIS A 259 -6.31 4.62 -1.62
N LYS A 260 -5.73 3.90 -0.66
CA LYS A 260 -6.45 2.84 0.08
C LYS A 260 -7.59 3.41 0.93
N ILE A 261 -7.37 4.57 1.56
CA ILE A 261 -8.45 5.28 2.30
C ILE A 261 -9.59 5.68 1.36
N ILE A 262 -9.28 6.21 0.18
CA ILE A 262 -10.30 6.55 -0.82
C ILE A 262 -11.07 5.29 -1.25
N ILE A 263 -10.37 4.20 -1.56
CA ILE A 263 -10.96 2.92 -1.95
C ILE A 263 -11.91 2.41 -0.85
N ARG A 264 -11.48 2.41 0.41
CA ARG A 264 -12.32 1.99 1.55
C ARG A 264 -13.57 2.85 1.68
N SER A 265 -13.42 4.17 1.62
CA SER A 265 -14.56 5.09 1.67
C SER A 265 -15.58 4.82 0.56
N LEU A 266 -15.12 4.54 -0.67
CA LEU A 266 -15.98 4.23 -1.79
C LEU A 266 -16.71 2.90 -1.63
N GLN A 267 -16.05 1.88 -1.09
CA GLN A 267 -16.66 0.58 -0.81
C GLN A 267 -17.73 0.67 0.28
N ASP A 268 -17.45 1.42 1.34
CA ASP A 268 -18.40 1.61 2.45
C ASP A 268 -19.61 2.49 2.04
N GLN A 269 -19.49 3.24 0.93
CA GLN A 269 -20.63 3.91 0.27
C GLN A 269 -21.41 2.96 -0.67
N GLY A 270 -21.09 1.66 -0.71
CA GLY A 270 -21.78 0.64 -1.49
C GLY A 270 -21.33 0.52 -2.94
N LEU A 271 -20.17 1.11 -3.33
CA LEU A 271 -19.66 1.00 -4.69
C LEU A 271 -18.80 -0.26 -4.86
N ASN A 272 -18.91 -0.90 -6.02
CA ASN A 272 -18.04 -1.99 -6.40
C ASN A 272 -16.70 -1.45 -6.91
N VAL A 273 -15.66 -1.55 -6.10
CA VAL A 273 -14.32 -1.06 -6.44
C VAL A 273 -13.46 -2.18 -7.02
N TYR A 274 -12.83 -1.88 -8.14
CA TYR A 274 -11.90 -2.75 -8.87
C TYR A 274 -10.54 -2.08 -8.90
N CYS A 275 -9.54 -2.71 -8.30
CA CYS A 275 -8.15 -2.29 -8.37
C CYS A 275 -7.37 -3.16 -9.33
N PHE A 276 -6.30 -2.64 -9.89
CA PHE A 276 -5.53 -3.30 -10.93
C PHE A 276 -4.11 -3.55 -10.47
N HIS A 277 -3.60 -4.72 -10.78
CA HIS A 277 -2.22 -5.09 -10.50
C HIS A 277 -1.22 -4.20 -11.26
N HIS A 278 -0.16 -3.77 -10.58
CA HIS A 278 0.80 -2.79 -11.07
C HIS A 278 2.13 -3.39 -11.45
N GLY A 279 2.35 -4.33 -12.09
CA GLY A 279 3.64 -4.88 -12.47
C GLY A 279 3.71 -6.38 -12.35
N ASN A 280 4.78 -6.96 -12.84
CA ASN A 280 4.94 -8.40 -12.93
C ASN A 280 5.63 -9.02 -11.71
N ASP A 281 6.22 -8.21 -10.87
CA ASP A 281 7.09 -8.60 -9.76
C ASP A 281 6.33 -9.01 -8.49
N THR A 282 5.17 -8.41 -8.25
CA THR A 282 4.38 -8.66 -7.04
C THR A 282 3.88 -10.10 -6.88
N ALA A 283 3.76 -10.86 -7.96
CA ALA A 283 3.37 -12.26 -7.90
C ALA A 283 4.58 -13.21 -7.75
N LEU A 284 5.78 -12.74 -8.05
CA LEU A 284 7.02 -13.51 -7.96
C LEU A 284 7.66 -13.43 -6.57
N ILE A 285 7.43 -12.32 -5.87
CA ILE A 285 7.96 -12.06 -4.53
C ILE A 285 6.80 -12.08 -3.54
N ILE A 286 6.34 -13.27 -3.20
CA ILE A 286 5.38 -13.44 -2.11
C ILE A 286 6.16 -13.29 -0.80
N GLN A 287 6.44 -12.06 -0.45
CA GLN A 287 6.85 -11.75 0.89
C GLN A 287 5.60 -11.48 1.71
N ASP A 288 5.31 -12.40 2.63
CA ASP A 288 4.49 -12.30 3.82
C ASP A 288 3.42 -11.15 3.93
N VAL A 289 3.16 -10.75 5.15
CA VAL A 289 2.12 -9.81 5.59
C VAL A 289 2.12 -8.47 4.83
N LEU A 290 3.28 -7.92 4.48
CA LEU A 290 3.41 -6.64 3.77
C LEU A 290 2.73 -6.62 2.39
N HIS A 291 2.93 -7.67 1.61
CA HIS A 291 2.36 -7.79 0.27
C HIS A 291 0.84 -7.95 0.31
N LYS A 292 0.37 -8.67 1.28
CA LYS A 292 -1.03 -8.92 1.55
C LYS A 292 -1.79 -7.62 1.80
N HIS A 293 -1.27 -6.74 2.64
CA HIS A 293 -1.87 -5.43 2.90
C HIS A 293 -1.90 -4.52 1.68
N ASN A 294 -1.02 -4.74 0.70
CA ASN A 294 -1.02 -3.98 -0.53
C ASN A 294 -2.14 -4.37 -1.50
N VAL A 295 -2.62 -5.60 -1.46
CA VAL A 295 -3.62 -6.12 -2.41
C VAL A 295 -4.99 -6.38 -1.79
N SER A 296 -5.09 -6.54 -0.47
CA SER A 296 -6.32 -6.93 0.22
C SER A 296 -7.23 -5.76 0.65
N HIS A 297 -6.88 -4.51 0.32
CA HIS A 297 -7.66 -3.33 0.69
C HIS A 297 -8.88 -3.09 -0.21
N CYS A 298 -9.05 -3.83 -1.30
CA CYS A 298 -10.17 -3.68 -2.23
C CYS A 298 -10.96 -4.98 -2.37
N GLN A 299 -12.24 -4.86 -2.74
CA GLN A 299 -13.13 -6.02 -2.96
C GLN A 299 -12.74 -6.84 -4.19
N ASN A 300 -12.31 -6.18 -5.27
CA ASN A 300 -11.97 -6.85 -6.53
C ASN A 300 -10.58 -6.40 -7.00
N PHE A 301 -9.66 -7.34 -7.10
CA PHE A 301 -8.30 -7.10 -7.55
C PHE A 301 -8.05 -7.81 -8.90
N ILE A 302 -7.85 -7.01 -9.93
CA ILE A 302 -7.68 -7.50 -11.30
C ILE A 302 -6.20 -7.79 -11.56
N VAL A 303 -5.93 -9.03 -11.97
CA VAL A 303 -4.58 -9.53 -12.24
C VAL A 303 -4.43 -10.00 -13.69
N PRO A 304 -3.19 -10.08 -14.22
CA PRO A 304 -2.97 -10.36 -15.64
C PRO A 304 -3.31 -11.78 -16.06
N SER A 305 -3.21 -12.77 -15.16
CA SER A 305 -3.39 -14.19 -15.52
C SER A 305 -4.01 -15.00 -14.39
N ARG A 306 -4.51 -16.21 -14.73
CA ARG A 306 -5.06 -17.15 -13.76
C ARG A 306 -3.99 -17.66 -12.79
N GLY A 307 -2.77 -17.90 -13.26
CA GLY A 307 -1.67 -18.30 -12.37
C GLY A 307 -1.40 -17.29 -11.24
N VAL A 308 -1.54 -16.00 -11.52
CA VAL A 308 -1.44 -14.96 -10.47
C VAL A 308 -2.63 -15.01 -9.51
N VAL A 309 -3.84 -15.32 -9.99
CA VAL A 309 -5.01 -15.56 -9.12
C VAL A 309 -4.72 -16.70 -8.15
N ASP A 310 -4.21 -17.82 -8.66
CA ASP A 310 -3.95 -19.01 -7.86
C ASP A 310 -2.88 -18.75 -6.78
N VAL A 311 -1.83 -18.01 -7.14
CA VAL A 311 -0.77 -17.58 -6.23
C VAL A 311 -1.34 -16.73 -5.09
N TYR A 312 -2.08 -15.68 -5.39
CA TYR A 312 -2.65 -14.80 -4.36
C TYR A 312 -3.71 -15.49 -3.50
N SER A 313 -4.59 -16.27 -4.13
CA SER A 313 -5.62 -17.01 -3.40
C SER A 313 -5.03 -18.03 -2.42
N LYS A 314 -3.89 -18.64 -2.77
CA LYS A 314 -3.18 -19.59 -1.89
C LYS A 314 -2.43 -18.84 -0.78
N ALA A 315 -1.71 -17.76 -1.13
CA ALA A 315 -0.87 -17.01 -0.19
C ALA A 315 -1.67 -16.30 0.91
N TYR A 316 -2.91 -15.89 0.59
CA TYR A 316 -3.69 -15.03 1.48
C TYR A 316 -4.93 -15.66 2.08
N LYS A 317 -5.00 -17.00 2.05
CA LYS A 317 -6.15 -17.79 2.51
C LYS A 317 -6.50 -17.59 3.99
N ASP A 318 -5.52 -17.35 4.83
CA ASP A 318 -5.66 -17.39 6.29
C ASP A 318 -5.61 -16.02 6.98
N PHE A 319 -5.97 -14.96 6.27
CA PHE A 319 -5.89 -13.61 6.80
C PHE A 319 -7.10 -13.26 7.68
N LYS A 320 -6.86 -12.87 8.93
CA LYS A 320 -7.95 -12.58 9.88
C LYS A 320 -8.84 -11.42 9.43
N LEU A 321 -8.27 -10.38 8.83
CA LEU A 321 -9.02 -9.22 8.31
C LEU A 321 -9.72 -9.48 6.97
N ASP A 322 -9.53 -10.63 6.34
CA ASP A 322 -10.21 -11.02 5.08
C ASP A 322 -11.74 -10.98 5.19
N ARG A 323 -12.29 -11.22 6.39
CA ARG A 323 -13.73 -11.10 6.61
C ARG A 323 -14.27 -9.69 6.34
N TYR A 324 -13.40 -8.65 6.41
CA TYR A 324 -13.75 -7.27 6.11
C TYR A 324 -13.41 -6.84 4.69
N SER A 325 -12.41 -7.45 4.07
CA SER A 325 -11.99 -7.11 2.71
C SER A 325 -12.41 -8.13 1.67
N LYS A 326 -12.46 -9.44 2.00
CA LYS A 326 -12.81 -10.57 1.11
C LYS A 326 -12.39 -10.33 -0.34
N THR A 327 -11.12 -9.99 -0.55
CA THR A 327 -10.64 -9.61 -1.87
C THR A 327 -10.82 -10.73 -2.87
N LYS A 328 -11.54 -10.45 -3.94
CA LYS A 328 -11.71 -11.36 -5.06
C LYS A 328 -10.63 -11.09 -6.11
N TYR A 329 -9.76 -12.05 -6.35
CA TYR A 329 -8.77 -11.98 -7.42
C TYR A 329 -9.39 -12.41 -8.73
N ILE A 330 -9.29 -11.57 -9.78
CA ILE A 330 -9.96 -11.77 -11.06
C ILE A 330 -8.93 -11.66 -12.19
N SER A 331 -8.83 -12.70 -13.02
CA SER A 331 -8.00 -12.66 -14.21
C SER A 331 -8.71 -11.94 -15.37
N VAL A 332 -8.00 -11.11 -16.13
CA VAL A 332 -8.53 -10.48 -17.35
C VAL A 332 -8.65 -11.50 -18.49
N SER A 333 -7.81 -12.52 -18.51
CA SER A 333 -7.83 -13.56 -19.54
C SER A 333 -8.77 -14.69 -19.16
N ASN A 334 -10.07 -14.59 -19.50
CA ASN A 334 -11.00 -15.70 -19.39
C ASN A 334 -10.91 -16.72 -20.57
N LYS A 335 -10.11 -16.45 -21.57
CA LYS A 335 -9.81 -17.42 -22.61
C LYS A 335 -8.47 -18.06 -22.32
N GLU A 336 -8.51 -19.21 -21.66
CA GLU A 336 -7.48 -20.21 -21.85
C GLU A 336 -7.45 -20.54 -23.34
N LYS A 337 -6.65 -19.82 -24.14
CA LYS A 337 -5.98 -20.49 -25.21
C LYS A 337 -5.03 -21.44 -24.47
N LYS A 338 -5.42 -22.69 -24.34
CA LYS A 338 -4.46 -23.78 -24.28
C LYS A 338 -3.60 -23.64 -25.53
N GLN A 339 -2.60 -22.78 -25.46
CA GLN A 339 -1.39 -23.03 -26.21
C GLN A 339 -0.76 -24.17 -25.41
N ASP A 340 -1.09 -25.37 -25.80
CA ASP A 340 -0.21 -26.50 -25.65
C ASP A 340 1.06 -26.07 -26.39
N LEU A 341 1.92 -25.33 -25.70
CA LEU A 341 3.32 -25.21 -26.11
C LEU A 341 3.81 -26.63 -26.04
N PRO A 342 4.15 -27.25 -27.19
CA PRO A 342 4.73 -28.59 -27.15
C PRO A 342 5.96 -28.47 -26.28
N TYR A 343 5.92 -29.10 -25.12
CA TYR A 343 7.07 -29.25 -24.27
C TYR A 343 7.96 -30.26 -25.00
N ASN A 344 8.77 -29.75 -25.92
CA ASN A 344 9.82 -30.52 -26.56
C ASN A 344 10.90 -30.76 -25.48
N SER A 345 10.80 -31.90 -24.84
CA SER A 345 11.69 -32.38 -23.77
C SER A 345 13.13 -32.68 -24.25
N SER A 346 13.49 -32.35 -25.48
CA SER A 346 14.78 -32.66 -26.08
C SER A 346 15.73 -31.48 -26.33
N GLU A 347 15.31 -30.26 -26.13
CA GLU A 347 16.23 -29.12 -26.14
C GLU A 347 16.71 -28.84 -24.72
N THR A 348 17.99 -29.08 -24.45
CA THR A 348 18.69 -28.59 -23.27
C THR A 348 18.59 -27.07 -23.25
N LEU A 349 17.56 -26.57 -22.56
CA LEU A 349 17.40 -25.15 -22.29
C LEU A 349 18.63 -24.70 -21.49
N LYS A 350 19.56 -24.04 -22.15
CA LYS A 350 20.58 -23.28 -21.43
C LYS A 350 19.82 -22.32 -20.45
N PRO A 351 20.11 -22.37 -19.16
CA PRO A 351 19.43 -21.50 -18.22
C PRO A 351 19.72 -20.05 -18.62
N ARG A 352 18.69 -19.32 -19.06
CA ARG A 352 18.77 -17.87 -19.21
C ARG A 352 18.64 -17.30 -17.82
N VAL A 353 19.77 -16.95 -17.22
CA VAL A 353 19.79 -16.18 -15.99
C VAL A 353 19.33 -14.77 -16.32
N GLY A 354 18.06 -14.50 -16.10
CA GLY A 354 17.54 -13.14 -16.11
C GLY A 354 17.94 -12.47 -14.81
N MET A 355 18.87 -11.53 -14.88
CA MET A 355 19.21 -10.68 -13.75
C MET A 355 18.08 -9.66 -13.57
N LEU A 356 17.17 -9.89 -12.61
CA LEU A 356 16.21 -8.90 -12.18
C LEU A 356 16.98 -7.84 -11.39
N MET A 357 17.33 -6.74 -12.04
CA MET A 357 17.75 -5.53 -11.32
C MET A 357 16.51 -4.94 -10.63
N GLY A 358 16.40 -5.16 -9.33
CA GLY A 358 15.49 -4.41 -8.49
C GLY A 358 15.91 -2.94 -8.49
N TYR A 359 15.10 -2.07 -9.07
CA TYR A 359 15.26 -0.64 -8.83
C TYR A 359 14.90 -0.37 -7.37
N PRO A 360 15.76 0.31 -6.60
CA PRO A 360 15.35 0.79 -5.29
C PRO A 360 14.16 1.74 -5.51
N TYR A 361 13.06 1.46 -4.84
CA TYR A 361 11.91 2.36 -4.80
C TYR A 361 12.36 3.64 -4.09
N ASN A 362 12.63 4.69 -4.84
CA ASN A 362 12.61 6.04 -4.31
C ASN A 362 11.14 6.38 -4.08
N SER A 363 10.71 6.31 -2.84
CA SER A 363 9.45 6.88 -2.37
C SER A 363 9.63 8.39 -2.24
N SER A 364 9.56 9.10 -3.35
CA SER A 364 9.30 10.54 -3.34
C SER A 364 7.80 10.81 -3.41
#